data_03f967a7e1d629d1117cb9f80fc8a0c7
#
_entry.id   03f967a7e1d629d1117cb9f80fc8a0c7
#
_cell.length_a   1.000
_cell.length_b   1.000
_cell.length_c   1.000
_cell.angle_alpha   90.00
_cell.angle_beta   90.00
_cell.angle_gamma   90.00
#
_symmetry.space_group_name_H-M   'P 1'
#
loop_
_entity.id
_entity.type
_entity.pdbx_description
1 polymer ?
#
loop_
_entity_poly.entity_id
_entity_poly.type
_entity_poly.pdbx_seq_one_letter_code
_entity_poly.pdbx_strand_id
1 'polypeptide(L)'
;RQMENPQPMSRLINWALTDLMLKYPAIVMMGEDVGRKGGVYGVTQKLCDRFGQDRMIDTLLDEQSILGLAIGLGHNGFIPMPEIQFLAYLHNAEDQIRGEAATLSFFSNRQFTNPMVLRIAGLGYQKGFGGHFHNDNSLAVLRDIPGVIIACPSNGADAVKMLRECLRLAREEQRVVVFVEPIALYPMRDLHDEKD
;
A
#
# COMPACT_ATOMS: atom_id res chain seq x y z
N ARG A 1 22.44 1.33 -4.96
CA ARG A 1 22.99 2.51 -5.66
C ARG A 1 23.02 3.65 -4.67
N GLN A 2 24.21 4.13 -4.34
CA GLN A 2 24.37 5.42 -3.66
C GLN A 2 23.77 6.48 -4.58
N MET A 3 22.77 7.21 -4.10
CA MET A 3 22.16 8.28 -4.88
C MET A 3 22.88 9.58 -4.55
N GLU A 4 23.46 10.19 -5.55
CA GLU A 4 24.18 11.46 -5.42
C GLU A 4 23.25 12.64 -5.11
N ASN A 5 21.91 12.46 -5.29
CA ASN A 5 20.92 13.51 -5.03
C ASN A 5 19.72 12.96 -4.26
N PRO A 6 19.31 13.61 -3.15
CA PRO A 6 18.10 13.24 -2.41
C PRO A 6 16.86 13.25 -3.30
N GLN A 7 16.01 12.23 -3.19
CA GLN A 7 14.79 12.08 -3.98
C GLN A 7 13.55 12.18 -3.10
N PRO A 8 12.42 12.63 -3.65
CA PRO A 8 11.16 12.67 -2.90
C PRO A 8 10.74 11.27 -2.45
N MET A 9 10.13 11.17 -1.26
CA MET A 9 9.66 9.89 -0.70
C MET A 9 8.73 9.14 -1.67
N SER A 10 7.82 9.84 -2.36
CA SER A 10 6.96 9.23 -3.38
C SER A 10 7.75 8.51 -4.48
N ARG A 11 8.89 9.07 -4.90
CA ARG A 11 9.75 8.47 -5.92
C ARG A 11 10.53 7.28 -5.37
N LEU A 12 10.96 7.36 -4.11
CA LEU A 12 11.65 6.25 -3.45
C LEU A 12 10.72 5.05 -3.28
N ILE A 13 9.45 5.28 -2.92
CA ILE A 13 8.41 4.23 -2.88
C ILE A 13 8.20 3.65 -4.28
N ASN A 14 8.08 4.48 -5.32
CA ASN A 14 7.95 4.01 -6.70
C ASN A 14 9.10 3.07 -7.11
N TRP A 15 10.33 3.43 -6.79
CA TRP A 15 11.49 2.59 -7.10
C TRP A 15 11.50 1.29 -6.28
N ALA A 16 11.10 1.34 -5.01
CA ALA A 16 10.95 0.13 -4.21
C ALA A 16 9.89 -0.81 -4.78
N LEU A 17 8.73 -0.28 -5.18
CA LEU A 17 7.68 -1.03 -5.88
C LEU A 17 8.21 -1.65 -7.18
N THR A 18 8.98 -0.88 -7.97
CA THR A 18 9.61 -1.37 -9.18
C THR A 18 10.51 -2.57 -8.91
N ASP A 19 11.40 -2.45 -7.92
CA ASP A 19 12.33 -3.54 -7.55
C ASP A 19 11.59 -4.79 -7.06
N LEU A 20 10.55 -4.58 -6.25
CA LEU A 20 9.74 -5.67 -5.71
C LEU A 20 8.96 -6.39 -6.83
N MET A 21 8.34 -5.66 -7.73
CA MET A 21 7.60 -6.24 -8.86
C MET A 21 8.51 -6.96 -9.87
N LEU A 22 9.76 -6.51 -10.02
CA LEU A 22 10.77 -7.22 -10.82
C LEU A 22 11.18 -8.53 -10.15
N LYS A 23 11.36 -8.49 -8.84
CA LYS A 23 11.81 -9.66 -8.06
C LYS A 23 10.72 -10.70 -7.88
N TYR A 24 9.47 -10.28 -7.74
CA TYR A 24 8.34 -11.14 -7.41
C TYR A 24 7.22 -11.04 -8.46
N PRO A 25 7.20 -11.96 -9.46
CA PRO A 25 6.18 -11.95 -10.51
C PRO A 25 4.74 -12.09 -10.00
N ALA A 26 4.56 -12.70 -8.83
CA ALA A 26 3.25 -12.89 -8.23
C ALA A 26 2.61 -11.61 -7.66
N ILE A 27 3.33 -10.50 -7.59
CA ILE A 27 2.76 -9.23 -7.14
C ILE A 27 1.78 -8.71 -8.17
N VAL A 28 0.56 -8.40 -7.73
CA VAL A 28 -0.48 -7.70 -8.50
C VAL A 28 -0.92 -6.48 -7.70
N MET A 29 -0.85 -5.32 -8.32
CA MET A 29 -1.34 -4.06 -7.74
C MET A 29 -2.72 -3.75 -8.32
N MET A 30 -3.63 -3.27 -7.48
CA MET A 30 -4.96 -2.85 -7.87
C MET A 30 -5.41 -1.63 -7.07
N GLY A 31 -6.25 -0.81 -7.67
CA GLY A 31 -6.79 0.39 -7.05
C GLY A 31 -7.26 1.39 -8.09
N GLU A 32 -7.79 2.51 -7.62
CA GLU A 32 -8.20 3.61 -8.49
C GLU A 32 -6.97 4.32 -9.06
N ASP A 33 -6.96 4.52 -10.36
CA ASP A 33 -5.90 5.28 -11.04
C ASP A 33 -4.46 4.75 -10.87
N VAL A 34 -4.26 3.54 -10.33
CA VAL A 34 -2.91 2.99 -10.07
C VAL A 34 -2.18 2.60 -11.35
N GLY A 35 -2.93 2.30 -12.41
CA GLY A 35 -2.41 1.85 -13.70
C GLY A 35 -1.91 3.00 -14.57
N ARG A 36 -2.70 3.39 -15.56
CA ARG A 36 -2.30 4.38 -16.59
C ARG A 36 -1.96 5.75 -16.01
N LYS A 37 -2.73 6.22 -15.04
CA LYS A 37 -2.52 7.53 -14.42
C LYS A 37 -1.29 7.56 -13.50
N GLY A 38 -0.96 6.41 -12.90
CA GLY A 38 0.19 6.30 -12.01
C GLY A 38 -0.06 6.77 -10.58
N GLY A 39 -1.33 6.74 -10.15
CA GLY A 39 -1.77 7.20 -8.83
C GLY A 39 -1.93 8.71 -8.72
N VAL A 40 -2.68 9.18 -7.73
CA VAL A 40 -2.96 10.61 -7.51
C VAL A 40 -1.68 11.41 -7.25
N TYR A 41 -0.73 10.80 -6.56
CA TYR A 41 0.56 11.44 -6.20
C TYR A 41 1.75 10.90 -7.02
N GLY A 42 1.48 10.16 -8.10
CA GLY A 42 2.51 9.63 -8.99
C GLY A 42 3.35 8.49 -8.41
N VAL A 43 2.90 7.87 -7.31
CA VAL A 43 3.64 6.79 -6.64
C VAL A 43 3.76 5.55 -7.52
N THR A 44 2.75 5.25 -8.35
CA THR A 44 2.75 4.11 -9.28
C THR A 44 3.08 4.50 -10.71
N GLN A 45 3.57 5.72 -10.95
CA GLN A 45 3.86 6.23 -12.28
C GLN A 45 4.79 5.31 -13.07
N LYS A 46 4.45 5.03 -14.32
CA LYS A 46 5.18 4.14 -15.27
C LYS A 46 5.25 2.67 -14.88
N LEU A 47 4.63 2.24 -13.80
CA LEU A 47 4.61 0.82 -13.44
C LEU A 47 3.74 0.02 -14.42
N CYS A 48 2.60 0.57 -14.84
CA CYS A 48 1.72 -0.07 -15.82
C CYS A 48 2.41 -0.25 -17.18
N ASP A 49 3.17 0.75 -17.64
CA ASP A 49 3.94 0.65 -18.89
C ASP A 49 4.99 -0.47 -18.84
N ARG A 50 5.53 -0.71 -17.64
CA ARG A 50 6.61 -1.68 -17.44
C ARG A 50 6.11 -3.10 -17.18
N PHE A 51 5.03 -3.26 -16.43
CA PHE A 51 4.56 -4.56 -15.94
C PHE A 51 3.26 -5.04 -16.59
N GLY A 52 2.59 -4.18 -17.35
CA GLY A 52 1.33 -4.49 -18.02
C GLY A 52 0.10 -4.35 -17.13
N GLN A 53 -1.07 -4.33 -17.78
CA GLN A 53 -2.36 -4.20 -17.12
C GLN A 53 -2.77 -5.43 -16.31
N ASP A 54 -2.22 -6.59 -16.63
CA ASP A 54 -2.48 -7.82 -15.87
C ASP A 54 -1.90 -7.78 -14.45
N ARG A 55 -0.92 -6.93 -14.23
CA ARG A 55 -0.28 -6.73 -12.93
C ARG A 55 -0.53 -5.36 -12.31
N MET A 56 -1.11 -4.43 -13.08
CA MET A 56 -1.47 -3.07 -12.65
C MET A 56 -2.92 -2.83 -13.03
N ILE A 57 -3.84 -3.17 -12.15
CA ILE A 57 -5.28 -3.19 -12.42
C ILE A 57 -5.91 -1.89 -11.95
N ASP A 58 -6.40 -1.07 -12.90
CA ASP A 58 -7.28 0.04 -12.58
C ASP A 58 -8.67 -0.50 -12.23
N THR A 59 -9.16 -0.19 -11.05
CA THR A 59 -10.47 -0.61 -10.56
C THR A 59 -11.50 0.51 -10.67
N LEU A 60 -12.77 0.17 -10.42
CA LEU A 60 -13.80 1.15 -10.15
C LEU A 60 -13.56 1.83 -8.79
N LEU A 61 -14.26 2.95 -8.58
CA LEU A 61 -14.34 3.69 -7.31
C LEU A 61 -15.18 2.90 -6.29
N ASP A 62 -14.65 1.78 -5.84
CA ASP A 62 -15.30 0.90 -4.89
C ASP A 62 -14.26 0.15 -4.06
N GLU A 63 -13.97 0.67 -2.88
CA GLU A 63 -12.93 0.14 -2.00
C GLU A 63 -13.26 -1.26 -1.49
N GLN A 64 -14.54 -1.61 -1.38
CA GLN A 64 -14.98 -2.97 -1.03
C GLN A 64 -14.54 -3.97 -2.11
N SER A 65 -14.78 -3.63 -3.39
CA SER A 65 -14.38 -4.46 -4.52
C SER A 65 -12.86 -4.55 -4.65
N ILE A 66 -12.13 -3.46 -4.38
CA ILE A 66 -10.65 -3.47 -4.38
C ILE A 66 -10.13 -4.49 -3.39
N LEU A 67 -10.63 -4.49 -2.15
CA LEU A 67 -10.21 -5.44 -1.13
C LEU A 67 -10.73 -6.85 -1.38
N GLY A 68 -11.96 -6.99 -1.88
CA GLY A 68 -12.50 -8.29 -2.27
C GLY A 68 -11.68 -8.96 -3.37
N LEU A 69 -11.26 -8.21 -4.38
CA LEU A 69 -10.34 -8.68 -5.42
C LEU A 69 -8.99 -9.10 -4.82
N ALA A 70 -8.43 -8.29 -3.92
CA ALA A 70 -7.16 -8.60 -3.26
C ALA A 70 -7.24 -9.91 -2.44
N ILE A 71 -8.31 -10.10 -1.67
CA ILE A 71 -8.55 -11.34 -0.93
C ILE A 71 -8.60 -12.54 -1.88
N GLY A 72 -9.37 -12.43 -2.97
CA GLY A 72 -9.48 -13.49 -3.96
C GLY A 72 -8.15 -13.83 -4.63
N LEU A 73 -7.34 -12.83 -4.97
CA LEU A 73 -6.00 -13.02 -5.54
C LEU A 73 -5.05 -13.68 -4.53
N GLY A 74 -5.08 -13.26 -3.26
CA GLY A 74 -4.30 -13.87 -2.20
C GLY A 74 -4.58 -15.36 -2.05
N HIS A 75 -5.84 -15.77 -2.10
CA HIS A 75 -6.25 -17.18 -2.06
C HIS A 75 -5.80 -18.00 -3.28
N ASN A 76 -5.54 -17.33 -4.39
CA ASN A 76 -5.05 -17.94 -5.63
C ASN A 76 -3.53 -17.90 -5.81
N GLY A 77 -2.78 -17.60 -4.73
CA GLY A 77 -1.32 -17.66 -4.74
C GLY A 77 -0.61 -16.40 -5.24
N PHE A 78 -1.35 -15.34 -5.50
CA PHE A 78 -0.78 -14.03 -5.79
C PHE A 78 -0.41 -13.28 -4.50
N ILE A 79 0.37 -12.22 -4.65
CA ILE A 79 0.68 -11.28 -3.56
C ILE A 79 0.00 -9.95 -3.91
N PRO A 80 -1.24 -9.73 -3.47
CA PRO A 80 -1.96 -8.52 -3.79
C PRO A 80 -1.38 -7.32 -3.04
N MET A 81 -1.27 -6.20 -3.75
CA MET A 81 -0.94 -4.89 -3.21
C MET A 81 -2.06 -3.90 -3.55
N PRO A 82 -3.24 -4.02 -2.91
CA PRO A 82 -4.32 -3.06 -3.11
C PRO A 82 -3.92 -1.68 -2.64
N GLU A 83 -4.45 -0.65 -3.31
CA GLU A 83 -4.31 0.75 -2.92
C GLU A 83 -5.69 1.34 -2.63
N ILE A 84 -5.87 1.90 -1.44
CA ILE A 84 -6.95 2.82 -1.14
C ILE A 84 -6.39 4.23 -1.28
N GLN A 85 -7.04 5.02 -2.14
CA GLN A 85 -6.50 6.28 -2.63
C GLN A 85 -6.31 7.33 -1.51
N PHE A 86 -7.20 7.33 -0.52
CA PHE A 86 -7.12 8.18 0.67
C PHE A 86 -7.58 7.43 1.92
N LEU A 87 -6.93 7.67 3.05
CA LEU A 87 -7.28 7.05 4.34
C LEU A 87 -8.76 7.27 4.71
N ALA A 88 -9.33 8.42 4.35
CA ALA A 88 -10.75 8.70 4.55
C ALA A 88 -11.69 7.66 3.88
N TYR A 89 -11.26 7.05 2.78
CA TYR A 89 -12.06 6.08 2.04
C TYR A 89 -11.95 4.65 2.59
N LEU A 90 -11.03 4.43 3.53
CA LEU A 90 -10.89 3.16 4.24
C LEU A 90 -12.20 2.70 4.88
N HIS A 91 -12.98 3.66 5.38
CA HIS A 91 -14.28 3.37 6.03
C HIS A 91 -15.26 2.66 5.10
N ASN A 92 -15.15 2.85 3.78
CA ASN A 92 -15.99 2.11 2.82
C ASN A 92 -15.67 0.61 2.76
N ALA A 93 -14.46 0.22 3.16
CA ALA A 93 -13.96 -1.17 3.09
C ALA A 93 -13.52 -1.72 4.44
N GLU A 94 -13.90 -1.08 5.51
CA GLU A 94 -13.50 -1.50 6.87
C GLU A 94 -13.95 -2.94 7.17
N ASP A 95 -15.13 -3.31 6.73
CA ASP A 95 -15.67 -4.65 6.95
C ASP A 95 -14.86 -5.73 6.22
N GLN A 96 -14.39 -5.47 5.00
CA GLN A 96 -13.54 -6.40 4.27
C GLN A 96 -12.19 -6.61 4.96
N ILE A 97 -11.66 -5.57 5.63
CA ILE A 97 -10.42 -5.71 6.40
C ILE A 97 -10.69 -6.47 7.69
N ARG A 98 -11.67 -6.02 8.47
CA ARG A 98 -11.98 -6.57 9.80
C ARG A 98 -12.64 -7.93 9.72
N GLY A 99 -13.69 -8.05 8.90
CA GLY A 99 -14.53 -9.24 8.81
C GLY A 99 -13.91 -10.39 8.03
N GLU A 100 -13.06 -10.09 7.05
CA GLU A 100 -12.51 -11.10 6.15
C GLU A 100 -10.97 -11.16 6.20
N ALA A 101 -10.29 -10.11 5.78
CA ALA A 101 -8.84 -10.16 5.60
C ALA A 101 -8.10 -10.50 6.90
N ALA A 102 -8.42 -9.82 7.99
CA ALA A 102 -7.71 -9.94 9.26
C ALA A 102 -8.09 -11.20 10.06
N THR A 103 -9.34 -11.69 9.93
CA THR A 103 -9.89 -12.72 10.81
C THR A 103 -9.93 -14.12 10.22
N LEU A 104 -9.91 -14.26 8.90
CA LEU A 104 -10.05 -15.56 8.23
C LEU A 104 -9.01 -16.58 8.70
N SER A 105 -7.76 -16.17 8.88
CA SER A 105 -6.70 -17.07 9.36
C SER A 105 -7.00 -17.63 10.75
N PHE A 106 -7.57 -16.82 11.62
CA PHE A 106 -7.96 -17.26 12.97
C PHE A 106 -9.14 -18.24 12.91
N PHE A 107 -10.24 -17.87 12.26
CA PHE A 107 -11.46 -18.69 12.22
C PHE A 107 -11.31 -19.98 11.41
N SER A 108 -10.43 -19.99 10.41
CA SER A 108 -10.11 -21.18 9.62
C SER A 108 -9.03 -22.07 10.25
N ASN A 109 -8.56 -21.75 11.45
CA ASN A 109 -7.43 -22.42 12.08
C ASN A 109 -6.19 -22.47 11.15
N ARG A 110 -5.89 -21.34 10.49
CA ARG A 110 -4.82 -21.15 9.52
C ARG A 110 -4.92 -21.98 8.23
N GLN A 111 -6.08 -22.58 7.96
CA GLN A 111 -6.29 -23.27 6.68
C GLN A 111 -6.33 -22.29 5.50
N PHE A 112 -6.81 -21.07 5.75
CA PHE A 112 -6.83 -19.99 4.78
C PHE A 112 -6.13 -18.75 5.38
N THR A 113 -5.41 -18.04 4.53
CA THR A 113 -4.70 -16.81 4.89
C THR A 113 -4.95 -15.74 3.84
N ASN A 114 -4.79 -14.48 4.22
CA ASN A 114 -4.95 -13.34 3.32
C ASN A 114 -3.64 -12.54 3.24
N PRO A 115 -2.64 -13.05 2.50
CA PRO A 115 -1.40 -12.29 2.32
C PRO A 115 -1.68 -11.03 1.52
N MET A 116 -1.41 -9.86 2.07
CA MET A 116 -1.51 -8.60 1.33
C MET A 116 -0.71 -7.47 1.95
N VAL A 117 -0.31 -6.52 1.11
CA VAL A 117 0.19 -5.21 1.53
C VAL A 117 -0.81 -4.16 1.04
N LEU A 118 -1.72 -3.77 1.92
CA LEU A 118 -2.67 -2.70 1.64
C LEU A 118 -1.97 -1.36 1.77
N ARG A 119 -1.83 -0.63 0.67
CA ARG A 119 -1.25 0.70 0.62
C ARG A 119 -2.36 1.75 0.76
N ILE A 120 -2.17 2.71 1.64
CA ILE A 120 -3.15 3.77 1.89
C ILE A 120 -2.42 5.10 2.00
N ALA A 121 -2.76 6.07 1.15
CA ALA A 121 -2.30 7.44 1.30
C ALA A 121 -3.12 8.16 2.38
N GLY A 122 -2.44 8.74 3.36
CA GLY A 122 -3.10 9.44 4.47
C GLY A 122 -2.23 10.53 5.07
N LEU A 123 -2.62 11.08 6.21
CA LEU A 123 -1.82 12.07 6.94
C LEU A 123 -1.38 13.25 6.03
N GLY A 124 -2.35 13.79 5.29
CA GLY A 124 -2.08 14.79 4.25
C GLY A 124 -1.76 16.17 4.78
N TYR A 125 -2.50 16.60 5.80
CA TYR A 125 -2.41 17.96 6.36
C TYR A 125 -2.45 19.07 5.31
N GLN A 126 -3.20 18.85 4.22
CA GLN A 126 -3.25 19.74 3.05
C GLN A 126 -4.31 20.83 3.25
N LYS A 127 -3.88 22.05 3.37
CA LYS A 127 -4.78 23.21 3.50
C LYS A 127 -5.61 23.39 2.22
N GLY A 128 -6.95 23.45 2.37
CA GLY A 128 -7.85 23.79 1.27
C GLY A 128 -8.06 22.66 0.25
N PHE A 129 -7.57 21.46 0.51
CA PHE A 129 -7.73 20.31 -0.37
C PHE A 129 -8.74 19.32 0.22
N GLY A 130 -9.93 19.20 -0.42
CA GLY A 130 -10.89 18.14 -0.18
C GLY A 130 -11.51 18.04 1.23
N GLY A 131 -11.18 18.94 2.15
CA GLY A 131 -11.69 18.90 3.52
C GLY A 131 -11.39 17.56 4.21
N HIS A 132 -12.29 17.10 5.06
CA HIS A 132 -12.18 15.84 5.78
C HIS A 132 -12.25 14.59 4.87
N PHE A 133 -12.76 14.71 3.65
CA PHE A 133 -12.79 13.59 2.69
C PHE A 133 -11.40 13.18 2.17
N HIS A 134 -10.40 14.06 2.29
CA HIS A 134 -9.05 13.80 1.82
C HIS A 134 -7.99 14.00 2.91
N ASN A 135 -8.37 14.51 4.08
CA ASN A 135 -7.47 14.80 5.19
C ASN A 135 -7.95 14.09 6.45
N ASP A 136 -7.93 12.76 6.42
CA ASP A 136 -8.28 11.91 7.54
C ASP A 136 -7.03 11.31 8.17
N ASN A 137 -7.03 11.22 9.50
CA ASN A 137 -5.96 10.64 10.30
C ASN A 137 -6.49 9.50 11.19
N SER A 138 -7.57 8.85 10.80
CA SER A 138 -8.32 7.85 11.59
C SER A 138 -7.59 6.50 11.67
N LEU A 139 -6.33 6.49 12.11
CA LEU A 139 -5.56 5.25 12.30
C LEU A 139 -6.11 4.36 13.40
N ALA A 140 -6.95 4.90 14.30
CA ALA A 140 -7.56 4.15 15.38
C ALA A 140 -8.42 2.98 14.87
N VAL A 141 -9.07 3.13 13.73
CA VAL A 141 -9.85 2.07 13.07
C VAL A 141 -8.97 0.84 12.82
N LEU A 142 -7.81 1.04 12.23
CA LEU A 142 -6.87 -0.05 11.93
C LEU A 142 -6.27 -0.65 13.21
N ARG A 143 -5.95 0.18 14.20
CA ARG A 143 -5.40 -0.25 15.49
C ARG A 143 -6.33 -1.22 16.21
N ASP A 144 -7.63 -1.02 16.09
CA ASP A 144 -8.63 -1.81 16.79
C ASP A 144 -9.02 -3.10 16.04
N ILE A 145 -8.40 -3.39 14.88
CA ILE A 145 -8.59 -4.62 14.12
C ILE A 145 -7.49 -5.64 14.49
N PRO A 146 -7.81 -6.74 15.20
CA PRO A 146 -6.82 -7.77 15.50
C PRO A 146 -6.28 -8.44 14.24
N GLY A 147 -4.98 -8.74 14.21
CA GLY A 147 -4.34 -9.45 13.12
C GLY A 147 -3.75 -8.57 12.03
N VAL A 148 -4.02 -7.28 12.03
CA VAL A 148 -3.43 -6.30 11.10
C VAL A 148 -2.11 -5.76 11.65
N ILE A 149 -1.12 -5.64 10.79
CA ILE A 149 0.13 -4.94 11.06
C ILE A 149 0.07 -3.58 10.38
N ILE A 150 0.36 -2.50 11.11
CA ILE A 150 0.36 -1.15 10.59
C ILE A 150 1.81 -0.68 10.49
N ALA A 151 2.21 -0.23 9.30
CA ALA A 151 3.52 0.36 9.02
C ALA A 151 3.32 1.78 8.48
N CYS A 152 3.99 2.76 9.09
CA CYS A 152 3.91 4.15 8.69
C CYS A 152 5.32 4.77 8.73
N PRO A 153 5.97 4.98 7.58
CA PRO A 153 7.32 5.52 7.53
C PRO A 153 7.34 7.02 7.83
N SER A 154 8.45 7.51 8.38
CA SER A 154 8.67 8.92 8.67
C SER A 154 9.64 9.61 7.70
N ASN A 155 10.29 8.86 6.82
CA ASN A 155 11.22 9.35 5.81
C ASN A 155 11.32 8.35 4.64
N GLY A 156 11.98 8.73 3.55
CA GLY A 156 12.04 7.91 2.34
C GLY A 156 12.89 6.66 2.49
N ALA A 157 13.98 6.69 3.27
CA ALA A 157 14.82 5.51 3.49
C ALA A 157 14.05 4.45 4.28
N ASP A 158 13.33 4.86 5.32
CA ASP A 158 12.46 3.97 6.09
C ASP A 158 11.30 3.46 5.23
N ALA A 159 10.71 4.31 4.38
CA ALA A 159 9.64 3.90 3.48
C ALA A 159 10.07 2.72 2.61
N VAL A 160 11.27 2.78 2.02
CA VAL A 160 11.82 1.69 1.19
C VAL A 160 12.06 0.41 2.00
N LYS A 161 12.69 0.54 3.18
CA LYS A 161 13.00 -0.61 4.05
C LYS A 161 11.72 -1.26 4.59
N MET A 162 10.80 -0.44 5.10
CA MET A 162 9.53 -0.91 5.66
C MET A 162 8.65 -1.55 4.60
N LEU A 163 8.57 -1.00 3.38
CA LEU A 163 7.77 -1.59 2.30
C LEU A 163 8.29 -2.98 1.91
N ARG A 164 9.62 -3.16 1.87
CA ARG A 164 10.23 -4.47 1.63
C ARG A 164 9.90 -5.47 2.74
N GLU A 165 9.94 -5.02 3.98
CA GLU A 165 9.57 -5.85 5.13
C GLU A 165 8.07 -6.17 5.15
N CYS A 166 7.20 -5.21 4.84
CA CYS A 166 5.77 -5.45 4.68
C CYS A 166 5.48 -6.55 3.65
N LEU A 167 6.18 -6.50 2.50
CA LEU A 167 6.04 -7.55 1.49
C LEU A 167 6.56 -8.91 1.99
N ARG A 168 7.69 -8.93 2.72
CA ARG A 168 8.20 -10.16 3.33
C ARG A 168 7.18 -10.77 4.29
N LEU A 169 6.62 -9.98 5.18
CA LEU A 169 5.59 -10.42 6.13
C LEU A 169 4.34 -10.96 5.42
N ALA A 170 3.87 -10.28 4.39
CA ALA A 170 2.74 -10.76 3.60
C ALA A 170 3.07 -12.09 2.91
N ARG A 171 4.22 -12.19 2.25
CA ARG A 171 4.60 -13.34 1.45
C ARG A 171 5.00 -14.55 2.30
N GLU A 172 5.86 -14.37 3.30
CA GLU A 172 6.49 -15.46 4.04
C GLU A 172 5.68 -15.84 5.29
N GLU A 173 5.08 -14.86 5.95
CA GLU A 173 4.29 -15.06 7.16
C GLU A 173 2.77 -14.98 6.91
N GLN A 174 2.37 -14.77 5.65
CA GLN A 174 0.96 -14.72 5.25
C GLN A 174 0.14 -13.69 6.03
N ARG A 175 0.74 -12.52 6.26
CA ARG A 175 0.14 -11.46 7.08
C ARG A 175 -0.59 -10.43 6.23
N VAL A 176 -1.61 -9.84 6.85
CA VAL A 176 -2.23 -8.61 6.36
C VAL A 176 -1.45 -7.43 6.91
N VAL A 177 -0.84 -6.66 6.04
CA VAL A 177 -0.06 -5.48 6.40
C VAL A 177 -0.67 -4.25 5.75
N VAL A 178 -0.91 -3.22 6.55
CA VAL A 178 -1.33 -1.89 6.06
C VAL A 178 -0.12 -0.97 6.06
N PHE A 179 0.26 -0.52 4.88
CA PHE A 179 1.34 0.45 4.68
C PHE A 179 0.73 1.83 4.46
N VAL A 180 0.75 2.65 5.51
CA VAL A 180 0.22 4.02 5.46
C VAL A 180 1.29 4.94 4.90
N GLU A 181 1.00 5.57 3.78
CA GLU A 181 1.89 6.52 3.10
C GLU A 181 1.55 7.95 3.51
N PRO A 182 2.41 8.63 4.31
CA PRO A 182 2.14 10.01 4.71
C PRO A 182 2.21 10.97 3.52
N ILE A 183 1.07 11.47 3.07
CA ILE A 183 0.98 12.39 1.93
C ILE A 183 1.82 13.65 2.17
N ALA A 184 1.82 14.18 3.39
CA ALA A 184 2.62 15.35 3.75
C ALA A 184 4.13 15.15 3.52
N LEU A 185 4.60 13.89 3.53
CA LEU A 185 6.01 13.56 3.35
C LEU A 185 6.36 13.17 1.91
N TYR A 186 5.39 12.98 1.03
CA TYR A 186 5.65 12.61 -0.37
C TYR A 186 6.65 13.53 -1.09
N PRO A 187 6.57 14.86 -0.97
CA PRO A 187 7.53 15.77 -1.62
C PRO A 187 8.85 15.90 -0.85
N MET A 188 8.90 15.42 0.39
CA MET A 188 10.09 15.57 1.23
C MET A 188 11.22 14.72 0.68
N ARG A 189 12.38 15.35 0.55
CA ARG A 189 13.61 14.67 0.13
C ARG A 189 14.36 14.20 1.35
N ASP A 190 14.84 12.98 1.31
CA ASP A 190 15.70 12.49 2.37
C ASP A 190 16.98 13.33 2.46
N LEU A 191 17.20 13.84 3.63
CA LEU A 191 18.48 14.42 4.01
C LEU A 191 19.37 13.25 4.42
N HIS A 192 20.01 12.60 3.43
CA HIS A 192 21.12 11.71 3.75
C HIS A 192 22.36 12.56 3.93
N ASP A 193 22.92 12.54 5.12
CA ASP A 193 24.30 12.88 5.31
C ASP A 193 25.16 11.84 4.58
N GLU A 194 26.26 12.28 3.95
CA GLU A 194 27.20 11.40 3.22
C GLU A 194 27.80 10.27 4.10
N LYS A 195 27.39 10.20 5.35
CA LYS A 195 27.93 9.28 6.38
C LYS A 195 26.95 8.22 6.86
N ASP A 196 25.70 8.18 6.36
CA ASP A 196 24.72 7.14 6.67
C ASP A 196 24.83 5.96 5.59
#